data_3087d04e150f71d53406a62ee9dfd74c
#
_entry.id   3087d04e150f71d53406a62ee9dfd74c
#
_cell.length_a   1.000
_cell.length_b   1.000
_cell.length_c   1.000
_cell.angle_alpha   90.00
_cell.angle_beta   90.00
_cell.angle_gamma   90.00
#
_symmetry.space_group_name_H-M   'P 1'
#
loop_
_entity.id
_entity.type
_entity.pdbx_description
1 polymer ?
#
loop_
_entity_poly.entity_id
_entity_poly.type
_entity_poly.pdbx_seq_one_letter_code
_entity_poly.pdbx_strand_id
1 'polypeptide(L)'
;VYAPGCVRYELLDGDKVLPVTVEPDTANLRDVTFAGDFMLAVPLQFWPSARWRGRGQSIFDKKTDAFDAHDEIISQWMDAVRAGRVQRYIPESLIPRDPENGSLRIPSAFGCRFVAVHESSKENADDKIQTEQPDIKYDAFLASYTATLDMCLQGIMSPATLGIDLGKMSSADAQREKKDVTGYTRSAITDALEKALPCLAETALKAQDILNSLLPGEYHASCSFGEYGAPSFDSRVQTVA
;
A
#
# COMPACT_ATOMS: atom_id res chain seq x y z
N VAL A 1 21.07 17.86 8.54
CA VAL A 1 22.23 17.04 8.17
C VAL A 1 22.84 16.47 9.44
N TYR A 2 23.03 15.15 9.50
CA TYR A 2 23.72 14.48 10.60
C TYR A 2 25.14 14.15 10.17
N ALA A 3 26.11 14.53 10.99
CA ALA A 3 27.51 14.21 10.82
C ALA A 3 28.12 13.77 12.16
N PRO A 4 29.27 13.10 12.18
CA PRO A 4 29.96 12.76 13.44
C PRO A 4 30.19 13.99 14.27
N GLY A 5 29.75 13.96 15.54
CA GLY A 5 29.92 15.08 16.50
C GLY A 5 29.04 16.30 16.25
N CYS A 6 28.15 16.30 15.23
CA CYS A 6 27.28 17.46 15.01
C CYS A 6 25.96 17.12 14.29
N VAL A 7 24.96 17.98 14.55
CA VAL A 7 23.71 18.06 13.79
C VAL A 7 23.60 19.47 13.23
N ARG A 8 23.46 19.59 11.92
CA ARG A 8 23.27 20.87 11.22
C ARG A 8 21.85 20.95 10.65
N TYR A 9 21.28 22.13 10.71
CA TYR A 9 19.98 22.43 10.15
C TYR A 9 20.12 23.25 8.87
N GLU A 10 19.54 22.78 7.81
CA GLU A 10 19.52 23.43 6.50
C GLU A 10 18.07 23.57 6.03
N LEU A 11 17.66 24.79 5.70
CA LEU A 11 16.38 25.05 5.04
C LEU A 11 16.61 25.07 3.53
N LEU A 12 15.85 24.29 2.79
CA LEU A 12 15.99 24.17 1.35
C LEU A 12 14.73 24.68 0.65
N ASP A 13 14.92 25.51 -0.37
CA ASP A 13 13.91 25.89 -1.35
C ASP A 13 14.35 25.41 -2.73
N GLY A 14 13.88 24.24 -3.13
CA GLY A 14 14.44 23.48 -4.24
C GLY A 14 15.91 23.13 -3.97
N ASP A 15 16.81 23.60 -4.83
CA ASP A 15 18.27 23.38 -4.68
C ASP A 15 19.00 24.51 -3.92
N LYS A 16 18.27 25.52 -3.45
CA LYS A 16 18.87 26.65 -2.74
C LYS A 16 18.81 26.46 -1.24
N VAL A 17 19.94 26.64 -0.57
CA VAL A 17 20.02 26.68 0.89
C VAL A 17 19.61 28.08 1.36
N LEU A 18 18.59 28.14 2.20
CA LEU A 18 18.11 29.38 2.84
C LEU A 18 18.55 29.40 4.33
N PRO A 19 18.70 30.59 4.94
CA PRO A 19 18.89 30.68 6.37
C PRO A 19 17.67 30.10 7.11
N VAL A 20 17.90 29.29 8.14
CA VAL A 20 16.82 28.68 8.95
C VAL A 20 15.93 29.72 9.65
N THR A 21 16.40 30.96 9.75
CA THR A 21 15.68 32.08 10.36
C THR A 21 14.62 32.71 9.44
N VAL A 22 14.53 32.31 8.17
CA VAL A 22 13.54 32.85 7.21
C VAL A 22 12.14 32.43 7.59
N GLU A 23 11.97 31.20 8.06
CA GLU A 23 10.68 30.66 8.45
C GLU A 23 10.50 30.71 9.98
N PRO A 24 9.36 31.19 10.49
CA PRO A 24 9.11 31.29 11.94
C PRO A 24 9.27 29.97 12.69
N ASP A 25 8.83 28.86 12.05
CA ASP A 25 8.85 27.52 12.66
C ASP A 25 10.26 26.95 12.79
N THR A 26 11.20 27.39 11.95
CA THR A 26 12.61 26.95 11.98
C THR A 26 13.56 27.97 12.60
N ALA A 27 13.10 29.18 12.91
CA ALA A 27 13.92 30.27 13.40
C ALA A 27 14.69 29.95 14.69
N ASN A 28 14.19 29.03 15.51
CA ASN A 28 14.79 28.61 16.76
C ASN A 28 15.77 27.43 16.62
N LEU A 29 15.87 26.82 15.43
CA LEU A 29 16.77 25.71 15.18
C LEU A 29 18.22 26.23 15.12
N ARG A 30 19.10 25.56 15.81
CA ARG A 30 20.53 25.88 15.85
C ARG A 30 21.33 24.61 15.68
N ASP A 31 22.45 24.72 15.00
CA ASP A 31 23.42 23.64 14.90
C ASP A 31 23.84 23.19 16.28
N VAL A 32 23.89 21.88 16.49
CA VAL A 32 24.31 21.28 17.76
C VAL A 32 25.61 20.53 17.54
N THR A 33 26.63 20.87 18.34
CA THR A 33 27.87 20.13 18.36
C THR A 33 28.01 19.41 19.72
N PHE A 34 28.51 18.20 19.69
CA PHE A 34 28.66 17.36 20.87
C PHE A 34 29.98 16.58 20.84
N ALA A 35 30.42 16.14 22.02
CA ALA A 35 31.66 15.36 22.15
C ALA A 35 31.46 13.94 21.60
N GLY A 36 32.45 13.43 20.88
CA GLY A 36 32.48 12.06 20.36
C GLY A 36 32.33 12.01 18.82
N ASP A 37 32.92 10.96 18.26
CA ASP A 37 32.92 10.71 16.81
C ASP A 37 31.80 9.73 16.44
N PHE A 38 30.54 10.11 16.64
CA PHE A 38 29.39 9.33 16.30
C PHE A 38 28.25 10.23 15.82
N MET A 39 27.31 9.66 15.04
CA MET A 39 26.13 10.36 14.52
C MET A 39 24.92 10.07 15.42
N LEU A 40 24.08 11.08 15.65
CA LEU A 40 22.77 10.93 16.33
C LEU A 40 21.69 10.37 15.40
N ALA A 41 22.08 9.73 14.34
CA ALA A 41 21.16 9.10 13.38
C ALA A 41 21.72 7.75 12.97
N VAL A 42 20.88 6.73 13.03
CA VAL A 42 21.20 5.37 12.62
C VAL A 42 20.39 5.03 11.36
N PRO A 43 21.04 4.75 10.22
CA PRO A 43 20.35 4.39 9.01
C PRO A 43 19.74 2.98 9.14
N LEU A 44 18.44 2.86 8.83
CA LEU A 44 17.78 1.57 8.69
C LEU A 44 17.51 1.31 7.21
N GLN A 45 18.14 0.26 6.68
CA GLN A 45 18.01 -0.13 5.29
C GLN A 45 17.64 -1.61 5.23
N PHE A 46 16.41 -1.91 4.79
CA PHE A 46 15.96 -3.29 4.61
C PHE A 46 16.56 -3.93 3.36
N TRP A 47 16.62 -3.18 2.25
CA TRP A 47 17.25 -3.60 1.00
C TRP A 47 18.24 -2.54 0.54
N PRO A 48 19.47 -2.95 0.18
CA PRO A 48 20.43 -2.01 -0.38
C PRO A 48 20.02 -1.63 -1.81
N SER A 49 20.16 -0.34 -2.16
CA SER A 49 19.91 0.12 -3.51
C SER A 49 21.06 -0.28 -4.43
N ALA A 50 20.74 -0.94 -5.54
CA ALA A 50 21.72 -1.22 -6.58
C ALA A 50 22.16 0.05 -7.33
N ARG A 51 21.30 1.08 -7.37
CA ARG A 51 21.54 2.34 -8.09
C ARG A 51 22.31 3.35 -7.25
N TRP A 52 22.06 3.41 -5.95
CA TRP A 52 22.58 4.45 -5.07
C TRP A 52 23.33 3.81 -3.90
N ARG A 53 24.67 3.89 -3.97
CA ARG A 53 25.53 3.36 -2.90
C ARG A 53 25.19 4.02 -1.54
N GLY A 54 25.01 3.22 -0.50
CA GLY A 54 24.70 3.69 0.85
C GLY A 54 23.25 4.12 1.09
N ARG A 55 22.37 3.94 0.09
CA ARG A 55 20.92 4.17 0.23
C ARG A 55 20.14 2.86 0.20
N GLY A 56 19.01 2.86 0.86
CA GLY A 56 18.04 1.77 0.77
C GLY A 56 17.21 1.85 -0.51
N GLN A 57 16.62 0.72 -0.88
CA GLN A 57 15.64 0.58 -1.94
C GLN A 57 14.28 0.28 -1.32
N SER A 58 13.21 0.80 -1.90
CA SER A 58 11.87 0.43 -1.49
C SER A 58 11.56 -1.02 -1.89
N ILE A 59 10.84 -1.75 -1.05
CA ILE A 59 10.32 -3.08 -1.39
C ILE A 59 9.37 -3.03 -2.60
N PHE A 60 8.77 -1.86 -2.84
CA PHE A 60 7.85 -1.61 -3.94
C PHE A 60 8.53 -1.07 -5.21
N ASP A 61 9.85 -0.85 -5.18
CA ASP A 61 10.57 -0.48 -6.38
C ASP A 61 10.32 -1.50 -7.50
N LYS A 62 10.11 -1.01 -8.72
CA LYS A 62 9.76 -1.80 -9.91
C LYS A 62 8.39 -2.49 -9.86
N LYS A 63 7.52 -2.08 -8.96
CA LYS A 63 6.17 -2.62 -8.79
C LYS A 63 5.07 -1.61 -9.13
N THR A 64 5.43 -0.39 -9.47
CA THR A 64 4.48 0.71 -9.75
C THR A 64 3.47 0.29 -10.81
N ASP A 65 3.95 -0.27 -11.94
CA ASP A 65 3.07 -0.71 -13.03
C ASP A 65 2.08 -1.81 -12.61
N ALA A 66 2.48 -2.68 -11.66
CA ALA A 66 1.61 -3.71 -11.12
C ALA A 66 0.51 -3.13 -10.23
N PHE A 67 0.84 -2.13 -9.41
CA PHE A 67 -0.13 -1.41 -8.59
C PHE A 67 -1.09 -0.59 -9.45
N ASP A 68 -0.59 0.11 -10.47
CA ASP A 68 -1.41 0.87 -11.40
C ASP A 68 -2.40 -0.04 -12.13
N ALA A 69 -1.95 -1.21 -12.61
CA ALA A 69 -2.82 -2.20 -13.22
C ALA A 69 -3.88 -2.75 -12.25
N HIS A 70 -3.53 -2.94 -10.98
CA HIS A 70 -4.46 -3.39 -9.95
C HIS A 70 -5.54 -2.34 -9.67
N ASP A 71 -5.15 -1.08 -9.52
CA ASP A 71 -6.07 0.04 -9.30
C ASP A 71 -7.02 0.23 -10.49
N GLU A 72 -6.52 0.05 -11.72
CA GLU A 72 -7.34 0.10 -12.93
C GLU A 72 -8.40 -1.01 -12.93
N ILE A 73 -8.03 -2.25 -12.61
CA ILE A 73 -8.97 -3.38 -12.54
C ILE A 73 -10.05 -3.13 -11.49
N ILE A 74 -9.70 -2.62 -10.31
CA ILE A 74 -10.68 -2.27 -9.27
C ILE A 74 -11.63 -1.18 -9.78
N SER A 75 -11.09 -0.15 -10.42
CA SER A 75 -11.87 0.96 -10.96
C SER A 75 -12.85 0.47 -12.03
N GLN A 76 -12.40 -0.35 -12.98
CA GLN A 76 -13.24 -0.94 -14.02
C GLN A 76 -14.31 -1.84 -13.41
N TRP A 77 -13.98 -2.63 -12.39
CA TRP A 77 -14.96 -3.48 -11.71
C TRP A 77 -16.04 -2.65 -11.02
N MET A 78 -15.65 -1.60 -10.32
CA MET A 78 -16.59 -0.67 -9.68
C MET A 78 -17.51 0.00 -10.71
N ASP A 79 -16.97 0.37 -11.87
CA ASP A 79 -17.76 0.96 -12.96
C ASP A 79 -18.69 -0.07 -13.61
N ALA A 80 -18.24 -1.31 -13.80
CA ALA A 80 -19.10 -2.39 -14.26
C ALA A 80 -20.26 -2.66 -13.29
N VAL A 81 -20.01 -2.65 -11.97
CA VAL A 81 -21.06 -2.77 -10.96
C VAL A 81 -22.06 -1.60 -11.04
N ARG A 82 -21.56 -0.38 -11.27
CA ARG A 82 -22.42 0.80 -11.45
C ARG A 82 -23.24 0.72 -12.75
N ALA A 83 -22.60 0.28 -13.85
CA ALA A 83 -23.25 0.09 -15.14
C ALA A 83 -24.22 -1.08 -15.15
N GLY A 84 -23.98 -2.12 -14.36
CA GLY A 84 -24.84 -3.30 -14.20
C GLY A 84 -26.15 -3.04 -13.44
N ARG A 85 -26.41 -1.79 -13.05
CA ARG A 85 -27.71 -1.42 -12.48
C ARG A 85 -28.81 -1.60 -13.51
N VAL A 86 -29.98 -2.00 -13.05
CA VAL A 86 -31.16 -2.13 -13.90
C VAL A 86 -31.42 -0.81 -14.63
N GLN A 87 -31.45 -0.85 -15.97
CA GLN A 87 -31.81 0.28 -16.80
C GLN A 87 -33.24 0.08 -17.31
N ARG A 88 -34.07 1.10 -17.13
CA ARG A 88 -35.44 1.11 -17.64
C ARG A 88 -35.60 2.19 -18.71
N TYR A 89 -35.83 1.75 -19.90
CA TYR A 89 -36.10 2.62 -21.02
C TYR A 89 -37.62 2.89 -21.05
N ILE A 90 -37.98 4.16 -20.91
CA ILE A 90 -39.36 4.61 -20.85
C ILE A 90 -39.59 5.51 -22.06
N PRO A 91 -40.60 5.20 -22.92
CA PRO A 91 -41.02 6.11 -23.96
C PRO A 91 -41.39 7.49 -23.40
N GLU A 92 -40.99 8.56 -24.08
CA GLU A 92 -41.27 9.93 -23.63
C GLU A 92 -42.79 10.21 -23.49
N SER A 93 -43.63 9.52 -24.29
CA SER A 93 -45.08 9.58 -24.18
C SER A 93 -45.64 9.14 -22.83
N LEU A 94 -44.93 8.26 -22.13
CA LEU A 94 -45.33 7.73 -20.83
C LEU A 94 -44.75 8.53 -19.66
N ILE A 95 -43.88 9.50 -19.92
CA ILE A 95 -43.23 10.30 -18.86
C ILE A 95 -44.02 11.60 -18.63
N PRO A 96 -44.50 11.87 -17.40
CA PRO A 96 -45.17 13.12 -17.09
C PRO A 96 -44.27 14.32 -17.38
N ARG A 97 -44.84 15.38 -17.96
CA ARG A 97 -44.15 16.66 -18.14
C ARG A 97 -44.46 17.61 -17.00
N ASP A 98 -43.50 18.41 -16.66
CA ASP A 98 -43.70 19.50 -15.71
C ASP A 98 -44.60 20.56 -16.31
N PRO A 99 -45.69 20.96 -15.63
CA PRO A 99 -46.66 21.91 -16.17
C PRO A 99 -46.07 23.36 -16.27
N GLU A 100 -45.02 23.68 -15.56
CA GLU A 100 -44.46 25.05 -15.55
C GLU A 100 -43.42 25.25 -16.66
N ASN A 101 -42.56 24.22 -16.93
CA ASN A 101 -41.44 24.36 -17.86
C ASN A 101 -41.42 23.31 -19.00
N GLY A 102 -42.39 22.40 -19.03
CA GLY A 102 -42.52 21.35 -20.07
C GLY A 102 -41.42 20.28 -20.01
N SER A 103 -40.54 20.28 -19.02
CA SER A 103 -39.45 19.32 -18.88
C SER A 103 -39.99 17.95 -18.47
N LEU A 104 -39.32 16.86 -18.92
CA LEU A 104 -39.69 15.50 -18.55
C LEU A 104 -39.36 15.23 -17.08
N ARG A 105 -40.32 14.79 -16.29
CA ARG A 105 -40.14 14.32 -14.91
C ARG A 105 -39.71 12.86 -14.89
N ILE A 106 -38.43 12.61 -15.17
CA ILE A 106 -37.87 11.27 -15.15
C ILE A 106 -37.84 10.75 -13.70
N PRO A 107 -38.43 9.58 -13.42
CA PRO A 107 -38.34 9.00 -12.09
C PRO A 107 -36.88 8.71 -11.71
N SER A 108 -36.54 8.89 -10.46
CA SER A 108 -35.25 8.47 -9.93
C SER A 108 -35.48 7.48 -8.80
N ALA A 109 -34.75 6.34 -8.82
CA ALA A 109 -34.80 5.36 -7.75
C ALA A 109 -33.40 4.81 -7.49
N PHE A 110 -33.11 4.52 -6.23
CA PHE A 110 -31.85 3.92 -5.86
C PHE A 110 -31.72 2.52 -6.50
N GLY A 111 -30.63 2.30 -7.22
CA GLY A 111 -30.38 1.01 -7.89
C GLY A 111 -31.02 0.82 -9.28
N CYS A 112 -31.75 1.81 -9.79
CA CYS A 112 -32.33 1.76 -11.13
C CYS A 112 -32.04 3.07 -11.88
N ARG A 113 -31.63 2.96 -13.14
CA ARG A 113 -31.45 4.11 -14.03
C ARG A 113 -32.62 4.18 -15.01
N PHE A 114 -33.29 5.30 -15.04
CA PHE A 114 -34.36 5.56 -16.01
C PHE A 114 -33.78 6.35 -17.19
N VAL A 115 -34.08 5.91 -18.39
CA VAL A 115 -33.67 6.54 -19.65
C VAL A 115 -34.90 6.84 -20.45
N ALA A 116 -35.15 8.12 -20.78
CA ALA A 116 -36.20 8.51 -21.69
C ALA A 116 -35.77 8.18 -23.12
N VAL A 117 -36.64 7.51 -23.88
CA VAL A 117 -36.38 7.17 -25.26
C VAL A 117 -37.37 7.94 -26.15
N HIS A 118 -36.83 8.71 -27.09
CA HIS A 118 -37.62 9.42 -28.05
C HIS A 118 -38.22 8.43 -29.08
N GLU A 119 -39.52 8.51 -29.28
CA GLU A 119 -40.23 7.65 -30.24
C GLU A 119 -39.79 7.98 -31.67
N SER A 120 -39.21 6.98 -32.35
CA SER A 120 -39.00 7.05 -33.78
C SER A 120 -40.33 6.81 -34.45
N SER A 121 -40.69 7.63 -35.43
CA SER A 121 -41.97 7.65 -36.22
C SER A 121 -42.26 6.35 -37.02
N LYS A 122 -41.90 5.19 -36.53
CA LYS A 122 -42.24 3.90 -37.13
C LYS A 122 -43.51 3.39 -36.47
N GLU A 123 -44.51 3.15 -37.29
CA GLU A 123 -45.88 2.69 -36.98
C GLU A 123 -46.02 1.41 -36.13
N ASN A 124 -44.93 0.84 -35.62
CA ASN A 124 -44.88 -0.35 -34.76
C ASN A 124 -43.98 -0.21 -33.54
N ALA A 125 -43.80 0.99 -33.00
CA ALA A 125 -43.14 1.15 -31.74
C ALA A 125 -44.05 0.65 -30.61
N ASP A 126 -43.76 -0.52 -30.09
CA ASP A 126 -44.41 -1.04 -28.88
C ASP A 126 -44.14 -0.03 -27.74
N ASP A 127 -45.16 0.70 -27.29
CA ASP A 127 -45.12 1.61 -26.15
C ASP A 127 -44.88 0.86 -24.82
N LYS A 128 -43.85 0.02 -24.77
CA LYS A 128 -43.53 -0.81 -23.61
C LYS A 128 -42.27 -0.29 -22.92
N ILE A 129 -42.32 -0.26 -21.59
CA ILE A 129 -41.13 -0.06 -20.77
C ILE A 129 -40.23 -1.28 -20.97
N GLN A 130 -39.05 -1.02 -21.51
CA GLN A 130 -38.00 -2.04 -21.62
C GLN A 130 -37.11 -1.99 -20.39
N THR A 131 -36.80 -3.14 -19.85
CA THR A 131 -35.88 -3.27 -18.69
C THR A 131 -34.71 -4.10 -19.15
N GLU A 132 -33.54 -3.53 -19.05
CA GLU A 132 -32.26 -4.20 -19.32
C GLU A 132 -31.39 -4.18 -18.07
N GLN A 133 -30.74 -5.29 -17.84
CA GLN A 133 -29.71 -5.39 -16.84
C GLN A 133 -28.47 -6.01 -17.49
N PRO A 134 -27.43 -5.20 -17.74
CA PRO A 134 -26.17 -5.73 -18.26
C PRO A 134 -25.58 -6.79 -17.35
N ASP A 135 -25.13 -7.89 -17.93
CA ASP A 135 -24.44 -8.94 -17.19
C ASP A 135 -23.03 -8.47 -16.80
N ILE A 136 -22.75 -8.54 -15.51
CA ILE A 136 -21.42 -8.23 -14.98
C ILE A 136 -20.59 -9.50 -15.09
N LYS A 137 -19.52 -9.47 -15.88
CA LYS A 137 -18.57 -10.57 -16.05
C LYS A 137 -17.72 -10.77 -14.77
N TYR A 138 -18.39 -11.15 -13.70
CA TYR A 138 -17.80 -11.29 -12.35
C TYR A 138 -16.54 -12.17 -12.34
N ASP A 139 -16.58 -13.33 -13.01
CA ASP A 139 -15.46 -14.27 -13.03
C ASP A 139 -14.22 -13.66 -13.70
N ALA A 140 -14.39 -12.86 -14.75
CA ALA A 140 -13.30 -12.21 -15.44
C ALA A 140 -12.66 -11.13 -14.53
N PHE A 141 -13.47 -10.34 -13.83
CA PHE A 141 -12.95 -9.33 -12.90
C PHE A 141 -12.27 -9.98 -11.71
N LEU A 142 -12.82 -11.06 -11.16
CA LEU A 142 -12.19 -11.79 -10.05
C LEU A 142 -10.86 -12.40 -10.47
N ALA A 143 -10.77 -13.00 -11.65
CA ALA A 143 -9.53 -13.56 -12.17
C ALA A 143 -8.47 -12.48 -12.40
N SER A 144 -8.86 -11.33 -12.97
CA SER A 144 -7.95 -10.20 -13.20
C SER A 144 -7.47 -9.59 -11.88
N TYR A 145 -8.37 -9.39 -10.92
CA TYR A 145 -8.04 -8.93 -9.56
C TYR A 145 -7.01 -9.85 -8.90
N THR A 146 -7.25 -11.15 -8.97
CA THR A 146 -6.33 -12.16 -8.41
C THR A 146 -4.96 -12.09 -9.05
N ALA A 147 -4.91 -12.05 -10.39
CA ALA A 147 -3.65 -12.01 -11.12
C ALA A 147 -2.85 -10.72 -10.84
N THR A 148 -3.51 -9.57 -10.83
CA THR A 148 -2.83 -8.29 -10.53
C THR A 148 -2.38 -8.21 -9.07
N LEU A 149 -3.16 -8.73 -8.12
CA LEU A 149 -2.76 -8.82 -6.72
C LEU A 149 -1.52 -9.70 -6.54
N ASP A 150 -1.46 -10.85 -7.23
CA ASP A 150 -0.27 -11.71 -7.22
C ASP A 150 0.95 -10.98 -7.80
N MET A 151 0.79 -10.20 -8.87
CA MET A 151 1.89 -9.39 -9.44
C MET A 151 2.38 -8.31 -8.46
N CYS A 152 1.48 -7.64 -7.74
CA CYS A 152 1.83 -6.65 -6.72
C CYS A 152 2.65 -7.28 -5.58
N LEU A 153 2.25 -8.46 -5.12
CA LEU A 153 2.83 -9.13 -3.96
C LEU A 153 3.99 -10.09 -4.31
N GLN A 154 4.21 -10.38 -5.60
CA GLN A 154 5.24 -11.30 -6.06
C GLN A 154 6.63 -10.92 -5.52
N GLY A 155 7.31 -11.87 -4.86
CA GLY A 155 8.63 -11.65 -4.25
C GLY A 155 8.62 -10.82 -2.96
N ILE A 156 7.45 -10.40 -2.47
CA ILE A 156 7.29 -9.70 -1.20
C ILE A 156 6.66 -10.64 -0.17
N MET A 157 5.45 -11.10 -0.46
CA MET A 157 4.72 -12.03 0.40
C MET A 157 3.69 -12.80 -0.42
N SER A 158 3.23 -13.93 0.12
CA SER A 158 2.13 -14.67 -0.49
C SER A 158 0.77 -14.06 -0.07
N PRO A 159 -0.18 -13.88 -0.98
CA PRO A 159 -1.55 -13.47 -0.65
C PRO A 159 -2.22 -14.39 0.38
N ALA A 160 -1.89 -15.68 0.37
CA ALA A 160 -2.38 -16.64 1.35
C ALA A 160 -1.96 -16.31 2.80
N THR A 161 -0.82 -15.64 3.00
CA THR A 161 -0.39 -15.17 4.32
C THR A 161 -1.29 -14.06 4.87
N LEU A 162 -1.94 -13.31 3.99
CA LEU A 162 -2.92 -12.28 4.34
C LEU A 162 -4.35 -12.85 4.55
N GLY A 163 -4.51 -14.17 4.46
CA GLY A 163 -5.83 -14.81 4.50
C GLY A 163 -6.62 -14.68 3.20
N ILE A 164 -6.00 -14.17 2.13
CA ILE A 164 -6.61 -14.05 0.80
C ILE A 164 -6.29 -15.35 0.06
N ASP A 165 -7.13 -16.35 0.25
CA ASP A 165 -7.00 -17.61 -0.48
C ASP A 165 -7.82 -17.55 -1.77
N LEU A 166 -7.16 -17.23 -2.86
CA LEU A 166 -7.76 -17.05 -4.19
C LEU A 166 -7.80 -18.34 -5.01
N GLY A 167 -7.27 -19.43 -4.47
CA GLY A 167 -7.24 -20.71 -5.17
C GLY A 167 -7.62 -21.87 -4.25
N LYS A 168 -8.76 -22.46 -4.52
CA LYS A 168 -9.37 -23.51 -3.70
C LYS A 168 -8.59 -24.83 -3.55
N MET A 169 -7.44 -25.02 -4.16
CA MET A 169 -6.65 -26.26 -4.04
C MET A 169 -5.17 -26.02 -4.29
N SER A 170 -4.48 -25.42 -3.35
CA SER A 170 -3.03 -25.59 -3.33
C SER A 170 -2.68 -26.82 -2.50
N SER A 171 -1.85 -27.70 -3.05
CA SER A 171 -1.27 -28.82 -2.30
C SER A 171 -0.52 -28.30 -1.08
N ALA A 172 -0.33 -29.14 -0.06
CA ALA A 172 0.42 -28.76 1.14
C ALA A 172 1.84 -28.23 0.79
N ASP A 173 2.44 -28.72 -0.28
CA ASP A 173 3.75 -28.29 -0.76
C ASP A 173 3.70 -26.87 -1.36
N ALA A 174 2.68 -26.56 -2.17
CA ALA A 174 2.50 -25.21 -2.70
C ALA A 174 2.21 -24.18 -1.58
N GLN A 175 1.54 -24.59 -0.51
CA GLN A 175 1.35 -23.72 0.66
C GLN A 175 2.66 -23.49 1.44
N ARG A 176 3.55 -24.48 1.48
CA ARG A 176 4.89 -24.32 2.09
C ARG A 176 5.74 -23.36 1.28
N GLU A 177 5.83 -23.53 -0.04
CA GLU A 177 6.56 -22.61 -0.91
C GLU A 177 6.06 -21.15 -0.78
N LYS A 178 4.74 -20.96 -0.72
CA LYS A 178 4.14 -19.64 -0.49
C LYS A 178 4.53 -19.03 0.86
N LYS A 179 4.62 -19.84 1.92
CA LYS A 179 5.10 -19.38 3.23
C LYS A 179 6.59 -19.04 3.22
N ASP A 180 7.40 -19.77 2.46
CA ASP A 180 8.84 -19.54 2.37
C ASP A 180 9.17 -18.18 1.78
N VAL A 181 8.45 -17.71 0.74
CA VAL A 181 8.62 -16.36 0.19
C VAL A 181 8.41 -15.28 1.27
N THR A 182 7.33 -15.41 2.05
CA THR A 182 7.07 -14.49 3.16
C THR A 182 8.14 -14.62 4.25
N GLY A 183 8.65 -15.81 4.48
CA GLY A 183 9.76 -16.09 5.39
C GLY A 183 11.05 -15.39 4.98
N TYR A 184 11.42 -15.41 3.71
CA TYR A 184 12.60 -14.71 3.19
C TYR A 184 12.50 -13.20 3.36
N THR A 185 11.34 -12.61 3.04
CA THR A 185 11.12 -11.18 3.24
C THR A 185 11.23 -10.80 4.72
N ARG A 186 10.63 -11.60 5.60
CA ARG A 186 10.75 -11.41 7.04
C ARG A 186 12.20 -11.50 7.51
N SER A 187 12.94 -12.51 7.08
CA SER A 187 14.35 -12.69 7.44
C SER A 187 15.19 -11.47 7.01
N ALA A 188 14.99 -10.97 5.80
CA ALA A 188 15.69 -9.76 5.35
C ALA A 188 15.39 -8.53 6.23
N ILE A 189 14.14 -8.39 6.70
CA ILE A 189 13.75 -7.32 7.61
C ILE A 189 14.39 -7.52 8.99
N THR A 190 14.33 -8.74 9.54
CA THR A 190 14.92 -9.03 10.85
C THR A 190 16.44 -8.85 10.84
N ASP A 191 17.13 -9.29 9.80
CA ASP A 191 18.58 -9.11 9.64
C ASP A 191 18.97 -7.61 9.61
N ALA A 192 18.15 -6.78 8.95
CA ALA A 192 18.38 -5.35 8.93
C ALA A 192 18.15 -4.71 10.32
N LEU A 193 17.12 -5.17 11.04
CA LEU A 193 16.82 -4.72 12.40
C LEU A 193 17.87 -5.19 13.41
N GLU A 194 18.35 -6.43 13.31
CA GLU A 194 19.42 -6.96 14.16
C GLU A 194 20.74 -6.15 14.07
N LYS A 195 20.97 -5.52 12.92
CA LYS A 195 22.10 -4.61 12.73
C LYS A 195 21.83 -3.20 13.23
N ALA A 196 20.63 -2.67 12.99
CA ALA A 196 20.30 -1.29 13.28
C ALA A 196 19.94 -1.04 14.76
N LEU A 197 19.22 -1.97 15.41
CA LEU A 197 18.77 -1.80 16.79
C LEU A 197 19.91 -1.72 17.80
N PRO A 198 20.97 -2.55 17.75
CA PRO A 198 22.13 -2.38 18.61
C PRO A 198 22.79 -1.00 18.45
N CYS A 199 23.03 -0.57 17.21
CA CYS A 199 23.59 0.75 16.94
C CYS A 199 22.70 1.89 17.47
N LEU A 200 21.38 1.73 17.35
CA LEU A 200 20.42 2.71 17.90
C LEU A 200 20.49 2.77 19.43
N ALA A 201 20.54 1.61 20.10
CA ALA A 201 20.63 1.53 21.55
C ALA A 201 21.96 2.16 22.05
N GLU A 202 23.09 1.83 21.42
CA GLU A 202 24.39 2.40 21.74
C GLU A 202 24.41 3.93 21.53
N THR A 203 23.83 4.40 20.41
CA THR A 203 23.70 5.84 20.12
C THR A 203 22.85 6.55 21.17
N ALA A 204 21.73 5.92 21.58
CA ALA A 204 20.86 6.48 22.61
C ALA A 204 21.56 6.60 23.97
N LEU A 205 22.35 5.60 24.37
CA LEU A 205 23.11 5.64 25.59
C LEU A 205 24.21 6.72 25.57
N LYS A 206 24.92 6.84 24.45
CA LYS A 206 25.91 7.93 24.26
C LYS A 206 25.25 9.30 24.28
N ALA A 207 24.07 9.45 23.68
CA ALA A 207 23.31 10.69 23.73
C ALA A 207 22.85 11.01 25.18
N GLN A 208 22.47 10.00 25.95
CA GLN A 208 22.10 10.14 27.35
C GLN A 208 23.30 10.67 28.19
N ASP A 209 24.51 10.14 27.96
CA ASP A 209 25.72 10.64 28.62
C ASP A 209 25.93 12.12 28.35
N ILE A 210 25.82 12.54 27.09
CA ILE A 210 25.99 13.96 26.71
C ILE A 210 24.94 14.84 27.39
N LEU A 211 23.68 14.41 27.44
CA LEU A 211 22.60 15.14 28.13
C LEU A 211 22.91 15.29 29.65
N ASN A 212 23.58 14.30 30.22
CA ASN A 212 24.03 14.33 31.61
C ASN A 212 25.38 15.03 31.80
N SER A 213 25.93 15.69 30.78
CA SER A 213 27.24 16.37 30.78
C SER A 213 28.41 15.42 31.07
N LEU A 214 28.26 14.14 30.68
CA LEU A 214 29.30 13.13 30.76
C LEU A 214 29.95 12.94 29.38
N LEU A 215 31.17 12.39 29.38
CA LEU A 215 31.76 11.91 28.12
C LEU A 215 31.06 10.64 27.66
N PRO A 216 30.78 10.48 26.35
CA PRO A 216 30.16 9.28 25.82
C PRO A 216 30.96 8.03 26.18
N GLY A 217 30.29 7.07 26.81
CA GLY A 217 30.86 5.77 27.13
C GLY A 217 30.97 4.85 25.90
N GLU A 218 31.72 3.76 26.06
CA GLU A 218 31.69 2.65 25.11
C GLU A 218 30.60 1.67 25.52
N TYR A 219 29.63 1.49 24.63
CA TYR A 219 28.48 0.60 24.84
C TYR A 219 28.49 -0.50 23.79
N HIS A 220 28.10 -1.69 24.20
CA HIS A 220 27.89 -2.84 23.29
C HIS A 220 26.50 -3.40 23.54
N ALA A 221 25.64 -3.25 22.55
CA ALA A 221 24.31 -3.82 22.55
C ALA A 221 24.23 -4.98 21.56
N SER A 222 23.36 -5.95 21.82
CA SER A 222 23.04 -7.01 20.90
C SER A 222 21.53 -7.19 20.83
N CYS A 223 21.03 -7.53 19.67
CA CYS A 223 19.63 -7.83 19.42
C CYS A 223 19.54 -9.14 18.64
N SER A 224 18.63 -10.01 19.03
CA SER A 224 18.33 -11.22 18.27
C SER A 224 16.83 -11.44 18.27
N PHE A 225 16.30 -11.82 17.10
CA PHE A 225 14.90 -12.18 16.96
C PHE A 225 14.76 -13.69 17.07
N GLY A 226 13.76 -14.17 17.80
CA GLY A 226 13.43 -15.59 17.88
C GLY A 226 13.00 -16.16 16.52
N GLU A 227 13.16 -17.44 16.33
CA GLU A 227 12.70 -18.14 15.13
C GLU A 227 11.20 -17.97 14.94
N TYR A 228 10.80 -17.61 13.70
CA TYR A 228 9.41 -17.52 13.32
C TYR A 228 8.89 -18.90 12.88
N GLY A 229 7.90 -19.35 13.59
CA GLY A 229 7.25 -20.64 13.34
C GLY A 229 7.72 -21.63 14.37
N ALA A 230 6.97 -21.72 15.49
CA ALA A 230 7.06 -22.94 16.29
C ALA A 230 6.80 -24.11 15.34
N PRO A 231 7.73 -25.07 15.22
CA PRO A 231 7.51 -26.26 14.42
C PRO A 231 6.17 -26.88 14.87
N SER A 232 5.38 -27.37 13.92
CA SER A 232 4.12 -28.04 14.24
C SER A 232 4.39 -29.14 15.28
N PHE A 233 3.41 -29.47 16.10
CA PHE A 233 3.56 -30.52 17.11
C PHE A 233 4.13 -31.78 16.48
N ASP A 234 3.68 -32.13 15.28
CA ASP A 234 4.18 -33.32 14.54
C ASP A 234 5.65 -33.20 14.14
N SER A 235 6.14 -32.02 13.76
CA SER A 235 7.56 -31.85 13.44
C SER A 235 8.44 -31.84 14.68
N ARG A 236 7.92 -31.44 15.83
CA ARG A 236 8.62 -31.59 17.13
C ARG A 236 8.74 -33.03 17.56
N VAL A 237 7.70 -33.84 17.35
CA VAL A 237 7.70 -35.27 17.65
C VAL A 237 8.69 -36.00 16.76
N GLN A 238 8.80 -35.66 15.47
CA GLN A 238 9.77 -36.26 14.55
C GLN A 238 11.24 -35.90 14.86
N THR A 239 11.49 -34.80 15.54
CA THR A 239 12.86 -34.38 15.90
C THR A 239 13.35 -35.07 17.20
N VAL A 240 12.45 -35.64 18.00
CA VAL A 240 12.75 -36.29 19.28
C VAL A 240 12.77 -37.81 19.16
N ALA A 241 12.37 -38.38 18.03
CA ALA A 241 12.43 -39.81 17.71
C ALA A 241 13.69 -40.10 16.91
#